data_06a7a9dc13c81b4402abcc17ca01e9dd
#
_entry.id   06a7a9dc13c81b4402abcc17ca01e9dd
#
_cell.length_a   1.000
_cell.length_b   1.000
_cell.length_c   1.000
_cell.angle_alpha   90.00
_cell.angle_beta   90.00
_cell.angle_gamma   90.00
#
_symmetry.space_group_name_H-M   'P 1'
#
loop_
_entity.id
_entity.type
_entity.pdbx_description
1 polymer ?
#
loop_
_entity_poly.entity_id
_entity_poly.type
_entity_poly.pdbx_seq_one_letter_code
_entity_poly.pdbx_strand_id
1 'polypeptide(L)'
;SFKTVAPPGSNYEAIVDWLIPIFQEVGFATRKMAMPQEVFASRCQDSRLEGDRFNLKADLDVRADKTLVIYAHLDVVPAEGDWDTDPFQAVQKEGRIYGRGVSDCKGSIAALIAALRAVLKTGRPKYNLSVLLTTDEEVGGYSGLCYLTDLGQVKGDTMLCMDGFCDDVVIGSNGIITWEATVHGRSAHSGSSFLGINAVERSLPVMEALMALKKEVQSRRSAVPSSSALEAMGMK
;
A
#
# COMPACT_ATOMS: atom_id res chain seq x y z
N SER A 1 -11.98 -7.63 13.59
CA SER A 1 -11.64 -6.74 12.48
C SER A 1 -10.91 -5.50 12.99
N PHE A 2 -9.87 -5.06 12.29
CA PHE A 2 -9.10 -3.85 12.63
C PHE A 2 -9.36 -2.77 11.60
N LYS A 3 -9.76 -1.57 12.06
CA LYS A 3 -9.93 -0.38 11.21
C LYS A 3 -8.58 0.30 11.01
N THR A 4 -7.72 -0.29 10.21
CA THR A 4 -6.38 0.23 9.89
C THR A 4 -6.45 1.18 8.69
N VAL A 5 -7.28 2.21 8.80
CA VAL A 5 -7.55 3.14 7.71
C VAL A 5 -6.40 4.14 7.55
N ALA A 6 -5.89 4.29 6.36
CA ALA A 6 -4.94 5.31 5.96
C ALA A 6 -5.52 6.19 4.82
N PRO A 7 -5.53 7.52 4.97
CA PRO A 7 -5.29 8.31 6.18
C PRO A 7 -6.36 8.09 7.27
N PRO A 8 -6.09 8.34 8.55
CA PRO A 8 -4.85 8.88 9.15
C PRO A 8 -3.77 7.84 9.48
N GLY A 9 -4.05 6.55 9.44
CA GLY A 9 -3.14 5.48 9.85
C GLY A 9 -3.45 4.98 11.25
N SER A 10 -4.68 4.50 11.44
CA SER A 10 -5.19 4.09 12.75
C SER A 10 -4.93 2.62 13.06
N ASN A 11 -4.85 2.27 14.35
CA ASN A 11 -4.85 0.90 14.88
C ASN A 11 -3.71 -0.01 14.40
N TYR A 12 -2.60 0.53 13.94
CA TYR A 12 -1.46 -0.27 13.47
C TYR A 12 -0.81 -1.10 14.57
N GLU A 13 -0.62 -0.52 15.75
CA GLU A 13 -0.09 -1.25 16.88
C GLU A 13 -0.99 -2.43 17.26
N ALA A 14 -2.29 -2.20 17.35
CA ALA A 14 -3.25 -3.22 17.74
C ALA A 14 -3.30 -4.42 16.78
N ILE A 15 -3.23 -4.20 15.47
CA ILE A 15 -3.20 -5.31 14.50
C ILE A 15 -1.86 -6.05 14.54
N VAL A 16 -0.74 -5.35 14.71
CA VAL A 16 0.58 -5.96 14.83
C VAL A 16 0.66 -6.82 16.09
N ASP A 17 0.21 -6.30 17.24
CA ASP A 17 0.19 -7.03 18.49
C ASP A 17 -0.73 -8.26 18.43
N TRP A 18 -1.83 -8.19 17.69
CA TRP A 18 -2.71 -9.34 17.46
C TRP A 18 -2.06 -10.40 16.56
N LEU A 19 -1.27 -9.99 15.56
CA LEU A 19 -0.61 -10.90 14.62
C LEU A 19 0.61 -11.61 15.22
N ILE A 20 1.35 -10.95 16.12
CA ILE A 20 2.56 -11.50 16.74
C ILE A 20 2.36 -12.93 17.30
N PRO A 21 1.41 -13.19 18.21
CA PRO A 21 1.23 -14.53 18.75
C PRO A 21 0.82 -15.56 17.70
N ILE A 22 0.12 -15.15 16.62
CA ILE A 22 -0.29 -16.05 15.54
C ILE A 22 0.94 -16.57 14.76
N PHE A 23 1.90 -15.70 14.47
CA PHE A 23 3.15 -16.10 13.82
C PHE A 23 4.06 -16.88 14.77
N GLN A 24 4.10 -16.53 16.05
CA GLN A 24 4.87 -17.26 17.06
C GLN A 24 4.35 -18.69 17.26
N GLU A 25 3.02 -18.90 17.24
CA GLU A 25 2.41 -20.23 17.35
C GLU A 25 2.90 -21.19 16.25
N VAL A 26 3.22 -20.68 15.07
CA VAL A 26 3.74 -21.46 13.94
C VAL A 26 5.27 -21.40 13.82
N GLY A 27 5.97 -20.93 14.86
CA GLY A 27 7.42 -21.03 15.00
C GLY A 27 8.22 -19.84 14.45
N PHE A 28 7.59 -18.74 14.08
CA PHE A 28 8.32 -17.55 13.63
C PHE A 28 8.86 -16.73 14.80
N ALA A 29 10.07 -16.21 14.64
CA ALA A 29 10.60 -15.13 15.46
C ALA A 29 10.02 -13.80 14.96
N THR A 30 9.33 -13.06 15.83
CA THR A 30 8.61 -11.84 15.45
C THR A 30 9.26 -10.59 16.00
N ARG A 31 9.21 -9.49 15.25
CA ARG A 31 9.64 -8.16 15.67
C ARG A 31 8.61 -7.12 15.27
N LYS A 32 8.11 -6.37 16.26
CA LYS A 32 7.34 -5.15 16.03
C LYS A 32 8.32 -4.02 15.71
N MET A 33 8.20 -3.44 14.54
CA MET A 33 9.11 -2.44 14.00
C MET A 33 8.42 -1.08 14.04
N ALA A 34 8.66 -0.34 15.12
CA ALA A 34 8.17 1.03 15.25
C ALA A 34 9.02 1.99 14.41
N MET A 35 8.37 2.94 13.75
CA MET A 35 9.05 4.05 13.10
C MET A 35 9.17 5.21 14.10
N PRO A 36 10.38 5.76 14.35
CA PRO A 36 10.55 6.92 15.22
C PRO A 36 9.79 8.14 14.68
N GLN A 37 9.16 8.90 15.56
CA GLN A 37 8.34 10.07 15.18
C GLN A 37 9.12 11.14 14.44
N GLU A 38 10.39 11.34 14.77
CA GLU A 38 11.26 12.29 14.04
C GLU A 38 11.51 11.85 12.59
N VAL A 39 11.62 10.53 12.33
CA VAL A 39 11.76 9.99 10.97
C VAL A 39 10.43 10.13 10.23
N PHE A 40 9.32 9.81 10.89
CA PHE A 40 7.99 9.98 10.33
C PHE A 40 7.75 11.44 9.90
N ALA A 41 7.96 12.40 10.80
CA ALA A 41 7.78 13.82 10.53
C ALA A 41 8.67 14.36 9.39
N SER A 42 9.88 13.78 9.21
CA SER A 42 10.81 14.21 8.16
C SER A 42 10.53 13.59 6.80
N ARG A 43 9.95 12.40 6.75
CA ARG A 43 9.78 11.60 5.53
C ARG A 43 8.35 11.48 5.04
N CYS A 44 7.37 11.53 5.95
CA CYS A 44 5.96 11.42 5.62
C CYS A 44 5.33 12.82 5.65
N GLN A 45 5.30 13.48 4.50
CA GLN A 45 4.85 14.88 4.39
C GLN A 45 3.34 15.03 4.20
N ASP A 46 2.58 13.94 4.10
CA ASP A 46 1.12 14.01 4.00
C ASP A 46 0.53 14.42 5.35
N SER A 47 0.02 15.63 5.43
CA SER A 47 -0.57 16.22 6.65
C SER A 47 -1.84 15.50 7.15
N ARG A 48 -2.38 14.57 6.37
CA ARG A 48 -3.52 13.74 6.76
C ARG A 48 -3.10 12.51 7.57
N LEU A 49 -1.81 12.19 7.60
CA LEU A 49 -1.26 11.06 8.33
C LEU A 49 -0.94 11.46 9.76
N GLU A 50 -1.42 10.67 10.73
CA GLU A 50 -1.27 10.93 12.16
C GLU A 50 -0.97 9.64 12.93
N GLY A 51 -0.36 9.78 14.11
CA GLY A 51 -0.10 8.67 15.05
C GLY A 51 1.14 7.84 14.70
N ASP A 52 1.30 6.76 15.46
CA ASP A 52 2.48 5.90 15.39
C ASP A 52 2.39 4.88 14.25
N ARG A 53 3.54 4.53 13.69
CA ARG A 53 3.70 3.52 12.63
C ARG A 53 4.37 2.28 13.16
N PHE A 54 3.72 1.14 12.96
CA PHE A 54 4.22 -0.17 13.38
C PHE A 54 4.11 -1.17 12.23
N ASN A 55 5.24 -1.75 11.86
CA ASN A 55 5.31 -2.85 10.92
C ASN A 55 5.60 -4.15 11.68
N LEU A 56 5.23 -5.28 11.10
CA LEU A 56 5.59 -6.60 11.62
C LEU A 56 6.61 -7.26 10.71
N LYS A 57 7.72 -7.69 11.27
CA LYS A 57 8.64 -8.65 10.65
C LYS A 57 8.56 -9.96 11.39
N ALA A 58 8.37 -11.07 10.65
CA ALA A 58 8.34 -12.41 11.20
C ALA A 58 9.27 -13.32 10.37
N ASP A 59 10.28 -13.90 11.01
CA ASP A 59 11.31 -14.69 10.37
C ASP A 59 11.24 -16.15 10.85
N LEU A 60 11.27 -17.10 9.91
CA LEU A 60 11.40 -18.53 10.17
C LEU A 60 12.68 -19.05 9.50
N ASP A 61 13.69 -19.30 10.32
CA ASP A 61 14.94 -19.92 9.88
C ASP A 61 14.82 -21.44 9.90
N VAL A 62 14.81 -22.02 8.73
CA VAL A 62 14.86 -23.48 8.55
C VAL A 62 16.25 -23.95 8.11
N ARG A 63 17.28 -23.13 8.22
CA ARG A 63 18.64 -23.39 7.76
C ARG A 63 18.69 -23.77 6.27
N ALA A 64 17.87 -23.14 5.45
CA ALA A 64 17.93 -23.27 4.01
C ALA A 64 18.96 -22.29 3.44
N ASP A 65 19.49 -22.59 2.25
CA ASP A 65 20.46 -21.73 1.55
C ASP A 65 19.82 -20.43 1.05
N LYS A 66 18.49 -20.43 0.83
CA LYS A 66 17.74 -19.30 0.27
C LYS A 66 16.61 -18.86 1.18
N THR A 67 16.27 -17.58 1.07
CA THR A 67 15.19 -16.94 1.81
C THR A 67 14.13 -16.42 0.85
N LEU A 68 12.87 -16.78 1.10
CA LEU A 68 11.70 -16.20 0.49
C LEU A 68 11.17 -15.08 1.40
N VAL A 69 11.14 -13.86 0.89
CA VAL A 69 10.43 -12.74 1.52
C VAL A 69 8.98 -12.77 1.06
N ILE A 70 8.04 -12.64 2.00
CA ILE A 70 6.61 -12.57 1.73
C ILE A 70 6.12 -11.21 2.23
N TYR A 71 5.53 -10.43 1.34
CA TYR A 71 5.10 -9.07 1.61
C TYR A 71 3.60 -8.93 1.46
N ALA A 72 2.99 -8.20 2.40
CA ALA A 72 1.63 -7.68 2.32
C ALA A 72 1.51 -6.41 3.19
N HIS A 73 0.46 -5.61 2.98
CA HIS A 73 0.21 -4.44 3.81
C HIS A 73 -0.98 -4.62 4.77
N LEU A 74 -0.98 -3.83 5.84
CA LEU A 74 -1.94 -3.89 6.93
C LEU A 74 -3.04 -2.83 6.82
N ASP A 75 -2.75 -1.74 6.12
CA ASP A 75 -3.64 -0.61 5.97
C ASP A 75 -4.73 -0.85 4.92
N VAL A 76 -5.69 0.01 4.91
CA VAL A 76 -6.81 0.04 3.97
C VAL A 76 -7.22 1.48 3.72
N VAL A 77 -7.72 1.77 2.51
CA VAL A 77 -8.34 3.06 2.21
C VAL A 77 -9.65 3.26 3.00
N PRO A 78 -10.11 4.50 3.18
CA PRO A 78 -11.44 4.80 3.74
C PRO A 78 -12.55 4.04 3.00
N ALA A 79 -13.60 3.72 3.73
CA ALA A 79 -14.80 3.14 3.13
C ALA A 79 -15.73 4.28 2.72
N GLU A 80 -15.74 4.59 1.42
CA GLU A 80 -16.60 5.59 0.82
C GLU A 80 -17.78 4.92 0.10
N GLY A 81 -18.87 5.68 -0.11
CA GLY A 81 -20.06 5.21 -0.80
C GLY A 81 -20.98 4.35 0.05
N ASP A 82 -22.01 3.78 -0.60
CA ASP A 82 -23.01 2.93 0.05
C ASP A 82 -22.50 1.49 0.12
N TRP A 83 -22.56 0.91 1.31
CA TRP A 83 -22.21 -0.48 1.57
C TRP A 83 -23.45 -1.24 2.06
N ASP A 84 -23.67 -2.42 1.53
CA ASP A 84 -24.75 -3.31 1.98
C ASP A 84 -24.54 -3.84 3.41
N THR A 85 -23.31 -3.81 3.90
CA THR A 85 -22.91 -4.26 5.25
C THR A 85 -21.89 -3.30 5.84
N ASP A 86 -21.63 -3.38 7.16
CA ASP A 86 -20.53 -2.62 7.75
C ASP A 86 -19.21 -3.01 7.06
N PRO A 87 -18.53 -2.06 6.38
CA PRO A 87 -17.29 -2.35 5.64
C PRO A 87 -16.15 -2.86 6.53
N PHE A 88 -16.20 -2.58 7.82
CA PHE A 88 -15.16 -2.99 8.77
C PHE A 88 -15.53 -4.24 9.59
N GLN A 89 -16.64 -4.91 9.25
CA GLN A 89 -16.99 -6.23 9.75
C GLN A 89 -17.00 -7.22 8.59
N ALA A 90 -16.12 -8.24 8.66
CA ALA A 90 -16.11 -9.28 7.65
C ALA A 90 -17.42 -10.09 7.69
N VAL A 91 -18.15 -10.09 6.59
CA VAL A 91 -19.39 -10.84 6.45
C VAL A 91 -19.17 -11.97 5.47
N GLN A 92 -19.44 -13.21 5.90
CA GLN A 92 -19.43 -14.39 5.03
C GLN A 92 -20.82 -14.63 4.47
N LYS A 93 -20.96 -14.61 3.15
CA LYS A 93 -22.20 -14.86 2.43
C LYS A 93 -21.91 -15.57 1.11
N GLU A 94 -22.66 -16.63 0.80
CA GLU A 94 -22.60 -17.36 -0.50
C GLU A 94 -21.17 -17.81 -0.88
N GLY A 95 -20.40 -18.29 0.10
CA GLY A 95 -19.01 -18.74 -0.13
C GLY A 95 -17.98 -17.62 -0.33
N ARG A 96 -18.39 -16.37 -0.16
CA ARG A 96 -17.53 -15.18 -0.26
C ARG A 96 -17.43 -14.46 1.08
N ILE A 97 -16.37 -13.67 1.23
CA ILE A 97 -16.18 -12.77 2.37
C ILE A 97 -16.23 -11.33 1.85
N TYR A 98 -17.06 -10.50 2.48
CA TYR A 98 -17.24 -9.10 2.14
C TYR A 98 -16.70 -8.22 3.26
N GLY A 99 -16.04 -7.13 2.91
CA GLY A 99 -15.50 -6.12 3.83
C GLY A 99 -14.30 -5.36 3.24
N ARG A 100 -14.02 -4.18 3.78
CA ARG A 100 -12.85 -3.38 3.41
C ARG A 100 -11.56 -4.11 3.78
N GLY A 101 -10.63 -4.26 2.80
CA GLY A 101 -9.36 -4.98 2.99
C GLY A 101 -9.46 -6.51 2.80
N VAL A 102 -10.61 -7.05 2.43
CA VAL A 102 -10.73 -8.49 2.15
C VAL A 102 -9.98 -8.87 0.87
N SER A 103 -10.04 -8.04 -0.15
CA SER A 103 -9.27 -8.23 -1.39
C SER A 103 -7.89 -7.61 -1.27
N ASP A 104 -7.81 -6.41 -0.76
CA ASP A 104 -6.63 -5.54 -0.72
C ASP A 104 -6.39 -5.05 0.72
N CYS A 105 -5.42 -5.66 1.47
CA CYS A 105 -4.90 -7.00 1.17
C CYS A 105 -4.90 -7.88 2.44
N LYS A 106 -5.70 -7.55 3.49
CA LYS A 106 -5.80 -8.35 4.74
C LYS A 106 -6.35 -9.77 4.51
N GLY A 107 -7.14 -9.98 3.45
CA GLY A 107 -7.55 -11.32 3.05
C GLY A 107 -6.37 -12.18 2.62
N SER A 108 -5.40 -11.59 1.90
CA SER A 108 -4.14 -12.26 1.54
C SER A 108 -3.33 -12.64 2.79
N ILE A 109 -3.31 -11.77 3.82
CA ILE A 109 -2.66 -12.10 5.10
C ILE A 109 -3.34 -13.28 5.79
N ALA A 110 -4.67 -13.35 5.78
CA ALA A 110 -5.41 -14.48 6.34
C ALA A 110 -5.13 -15.78 5.57
N ALA A 111 -5.07 -15.70 4.24
CA ALA A 111 -4.69 -16.83 3.38
C ALA A 111 -3.24 -17.29 3.64
N LEU A 112 -2.31 -16.34 3.82
CA LEU A 112 -0.92 -16.64 4.19
C LEU A 112 -0.84 -17.42 5.51
N ILE A 113 -1.53 -16.96 6.55
CA ILE A 113 -1.54 -17.63 7.85
C ILE A 113 -2.10 -19.05 7.72
N ALA A 114 -3.17 -19.24 6.96
CA ALA A 114 -3.73 -20.57 6.71
C ALA A 114 -2.75 -21.47 5.95
N ALA A 115 -2.09 -20.95 4.92
CA ALA A 115 -1.08 -21.68 4.14
C ALA A 115 0.13 -22.05 4.99
N LEU A 116 0.65 -21.14 5.81
CA LEU A 116 1.76 -21.40 6.72
C LEU A 116 1.41 -22.52 7.71
N ARG A 117 0.22 -22.45 8.33
CA ARG A 117 -0.25 -23.53 9.21
C ARG A 117 -0.35 -24.88 8.52
N ALA A 118 -0.78 -24.92 7.26
CA ALA A 118 -0.87 -26.15 6.48
C ALA A 118 0.52 -26.69 6.11
N VAL A 119 1.38 -25.85 5.54
CA VAL A 119 2.73 -26.25 5.10
C VAL A 119 3.57 -26.74 6.29
N LEU A 120 3.56 -26.02 7.41
CA LEU A 120 4.37 -26.37 8.58
C LEU A 120 3.86 -27.63 9.31
N LYS A 121 2.61 -28.04 9.10
CA LYS A 121 2.10 -29.34 9.55
C LYS A 121 2.58 -30.50 8.68
N THR A 122 2.82 -30.28 7.40
CA THR A 122 3.19 -31.33 6.44
C THR A 122 4.69 -31.53 6.33
N GLY A 123 5.49 -30.60 6.82
CA GLY A 123 6.95 -30.70 6.78
C GLY A 123 7.64 -29.36 6.91
N ARG A 124 8.92 -29.37 6.57
CA ARG A 124 9.79 -28.21 6.63
C ARG A 124 9.78 -27.47 5.30
N PRO A 125 9.63 -26.14 5.26
CA PRO A 125 9.77 -25.37 4.03
C PRO A 125 11.15 -25.56 3.39
N LYS A 126 11.21 -25.41 2.07
CA LYS A 126 12.49 -25.48 1.31
C LYS A 126 13.32 -24.18 1.42
N TYR A 127 12.71 -23.09 1.88
CA TYR A 127 13.30 -21.77 2.04
C TYR A 127 13.16 -21.31 3.49
N ASN A 128 14.11 -20.50 3.96
CA ASN A 128 13.82 -19.63 5.10
C ASN A 128 12.71 -18.66 4.68
N LEU A 129 11.84 -18.31 5.61
CA LEU A 129 10.73 -17.40 5.33
C LEU A 129 10.92 -16.11 6.12
N SER A 130 10.73 -14.96 5.45
CA SER A 130 10.72 -13.65 6.07
C SER A 130 9.44 -12.93 5.66
N VAL A 131 8.49 -12.82 6.58
CA VAL A 131 7.21 -12.15 6.34
C VAL A 131 7.31 -10.69 6.78
N LEU A 132 6.94 -9.80 5.88
CA LEU A 132 6.89 -8.36 6.11
C LEU A 132 5.43 -7.89 5.95
N LEU A 133 4.82 -7.47 7.06
CA LEU A 133 3.50 -6.86 7.04
C LEU A 133 3.64 -5.39 7.40
N THR A 134 3.33 -4.51 6.45
CA THR A 134 3.68 -3.10 6.53
C THR A 134 2.46 -2.19 6.57
N THR A 135 2.69 -0.92 6.83
CA THR A 135 1.69 0.12 6.94
C THR A 135 1.84 1.17 5.85
N ASP A 136 0.77 1.94 5.62
CA ASP A 136 0.74 3.11 4.71
C ASP A 136 1.06 2.80 3.23
N GLU A 137 0.79 1.59 2.74
CA GLU A 137 0.93 1.26 1.32
C GLU A 137 -0.03 2.11 0.47
N GLU A 138 -1.27 2.20 0.87
CA GLU A 138 -2.39 2.86 0.19
C GLU A 138 -2.22 4.40 0.04
N VAL A 139 -1.27 4.96 0.73
CA VAL A 139 -0.93 6.39 0.68
C VAL A 139 0.48 6.65 0.12
N GLY A 140 1.08 5.65 -0.50
CA GLY A 140 2.45 5.72 -1.01
C GLY A 140 3.50 5.79 0.11
N GLY A 141 3.22 5.09 1.22
CA GLY A 141 3.84 5.31 2.50
C GLY A 141 5.30 4.90 2.63
N TYR A 142 6.14 5.87 2.87
CA TYR A 142 7.52 5.65 3.28
C TYR A 142 7.63 4.80 4.55
N SER A 143 6.69 4.94 5.49
CA SER A 143 6.66 4.27 6.79
C SER A 143 6.58 2.75 6.75
N GLY A 144 6.18 2.19 5.61
CA GLY A 144 6.08 0.75 5.38
C GLY A 144 7.34 0.13 4.80
N LEU A 145 7.19 -0.45 3.60
CA LEU A 145 8.25 -1.22 2.94
C LEU A 145 9.51 -0.39 2.65
N CYS A 146 9.37 0.89 2.28
CA CYS A 146 10.50 1.77 2.03
C CYS A 146 11.36 1.95 3.30
N TYR A 147 10.73 2.22 4.44
CA TYR A 147 11.42 2.34 5.73
C TYR A 147 12.16 1.06 6.12
N LEU A 148 11.50 -0.09 5.97
CA LEU A 148 12.16 -1.39 6.25
C LEU A 148 13.32 -1.66 5.30
N THR A 149 13.24 -1.20 4.06
CA THR A 149 14.32 -1.31 3.06
C THR A 149 15.52 -0.45 3.47
N ASP A 150 15.29 0.80 3.86
CA ASP A 150 16.34 1.71 4.33
C ASP A 150 17.05 1.17 5.59
N LEU A 151 16.30 0.47 6.46
CA LEU A 151 16.86 -0.22 7.61
C LEU A 151 17.59 -1.53 7.26
N GLY A 152 17.63 -1.93 6.00
CA GLY A 152 18.22 -3.19 5.57
C GLY A 152 17.47 -4.43 6.11
N GLN A 153 16.18 -4.31 6.39
CA GLN A 153 15.37 -5.41 6.92
C GLN A 153 14.75 -6.27 5.82
N VAL A 154 14.72 -5.80 4.58
CA VAL A 154 14.23 -6.53 3.41
C VAL A 154 15.41 -7.31 2.83
N LYS A 155 15.55 -8.57 3.23
CA LYS A 155 16.67 -9.43 2.82
C LYS A 155 16.14 -10.81 2.41
N GLY A 156 16.39 -11.20 1.17
CA GLY A 156 16.03 -12.51 0.64
C GLY A 156 16.44 -12.64 -0.83
N ASP A 157 16.31 -13.85 -1.34
CA ASP A 157 16.66 -14.18 -2.74
C ASP A 157 15.50 -13.94 -3.69
N THR A 158 14.29 -14.05 -3.17
CA THR A 158 13.03 -13.86 -3.92
C THR A 158 11.99 -13.21 -3.01
N MET A 159 11.15 -12.35 -3.59
CA MET A 159 10.01 -11.78 -2.89
C MET A 159 8.71 -12.24 -3.55
N LEU A 160 7.77 -12.69 -2.72
CA LEU A 160 6.38 -12.88 -3.07
C LEU A 160 5.59 -11.68 -2.54
N CYS A 161 5.11 -10.82 -3.43
CA CYS A 161 4.17 -9.77 -3.11
C CYS A 161 2.76 -10.36 -3.14
N MET A 162 2.05 -10.29 -2.01
CA MET A 162 0.68 -10.82 -1.89
C MET A 162 -0.39 -9.73 -2.09
N ASP A 163 0.05 -8.57 -2.53
CA ASP A 163 -0.78 -7.46 -2.95
C ASP A 163 -0.96 -7.53 -4.46
N GLY A 164 -2.12 -7.98 -4.92
CA GLY A 164 -2.42 -8.17 -6.33
C GLY A 164 -3.49 -9.23 -6.60
N PHE A 165 -3.68 -9.53 -7.86
CA PHE A 165 -4.62 -10.56 -8.33
C PHE A 165 -3.95 -11.94 -8.36
N CYS A 166 -4.68 -12.98 -7.92
CA CYS A 166 -4.14 -14.34 -7.87
C CYS A 166 -4.21 -15.09 -9.21
N ASP A 167 -4.91 -14.54 -10.20
CA ASP A 167 -5.16 -15.23 -11.49
C ASP A 167 -4.06 -14.97 -12.52
N ASP A 168 -3.24 -13.94 -12.33
CA ASP A 168 -2.21 -13.52 -13.28
C ASP A 168 -0.86 -13.27 -12.60
N VAL A 169 0.22 -13.41 -13.37
CA VAL A 169 1.55 -12.97 -12.96
C VAL A 169 1.78 -11.54 -13.45
N VAL A 170 1.90 -10.60 -12.52
CA VAL A 170 2.19 -9.20 -12.85
C VAL A 170 3.64 -9.08 -13.28
N ILE A 171 3.88 -8.71 -14.54
CA ILE A 171 5.22 -8.55 -15.13
C ILE A 171 5.66 -7.09 -15.26
N GLY A 172 4.82 -6.13 -14.86
CA GLY A 172 5.11 -4.71 -14.87
C GLY A 172 3.96 -3.90 -14.32
N SER A 173 4.24 -2.68 -13.92
CA SER A 173 3.25 -1.71 -13.47
C SER A 173 3.51 -0.34 -14.06
N ASN A 174 2.49 0.50 -14.13
CA ASN A 174 2.65 1.90 -14.50
C ASN A 174 3.31 2.67 -13.35
N GLY A 175 4.22 3.58 -13.69
CA GLY A 175 4.71 4.57 -12.72
C GLY A 175 3.63 5.60 -12.40
N ILE A 176 3.56 6.03 -11.16
CA ILE A 176 2.66 7.09 -10.70
C ILE A 176 3.50 8.22 -10.13
N ILE A 177 3.17 9.46 -10.51
CA ILE A 177 3.70 10.67 -9.92
C ILE A 177 2.52 11.53 -9.50
N THR A 178 2.41 11.80 -8.21
CA THR A 178 1.43 12.72 -7.64
C THR A 178 2.12 14.00 -7.22
N TRP A 179 1.57 15.13 -7.59
CA TRP A 179 2.08 16.44 -7.21
C TRP A 179 0.94 17.45 -7.09
N GLU A 180 1.17 18.45 -6.28
CA GLU A 180 0.24 19.54 -6.03
C GLU A 180 0.82 20.83 -6.62
N ALA A 181 -0.01 21.57 -7.33
CA ALA A 181 0.33 22.89 -7.87
C ALA A 181 -0.51 23.97 -7.23
N THR A 182 0.11 24.84 -6.44
CA THR A 182 -0.56 25.99 -5.83
C THR A 182 -0.33 27.23 -6.66
N VAL A 183 -1.42 27.87 -7.11
CA VAL A 183 -1.38 29.12 -7.88
C VAL A 183 -1.81 30.27 -7.01
N HIS A 184 -0.91 31.20 -6.78
CA HIS A 184 -1.19 32.38 -5.95
C HIS A 184 -1.76 33.54 -6.76
N GLY A 185 -2.85 34.11 -6.25
CA GLY A 185 -3.45 35.37 -6.71
C GLY A 185 -3.10 36.53 -5.78
N ARG A 186 -3.67 37.70 -6.10
CA ARG A 186 -3.65 38.88 -5.24
C ARG A 186 -5.04 39.53 -5.24
N SER A 187 -5.65 39.65 -4.06
CA SER A 187 -6.94 40.28 -3.90
C SER A 187 -6.89 41.75 -4.23
N ALA A 188 -7.99 42.28 -4.82
CA ALA A 188 -8.21 43.69 -5.05
C ALA A 188 -9.69 43.98 -4.87
N HIS A 189 -10.04 45.28 -4.63
CA HIS A 189 -11.41 45.71 -4.59
C HIS A 189 -12.07 45.53 -5.97
N SER A 190 -13.34 45.13 -6.01
CA SER A 190 -14.06 44.85 -7.26
C SER A 190 -14.02 46.01 -8.27
N GLY A 191 -14.14 47.27 -7.79
CA GLY A 191 -13.99 48.48 -8.61
C GLY A 191 -12.57 48.78 -9.10
N SER A 192 -11.57 48.03 -8.65
CA SER A 192 -10.17 48.18 -9.02
C SER A 192 -9.55 46.81 -9.32
N SER A 193 -10.32 45.91 -9.93
CA SER A 193 -9.92 44.52 -10.19
C SER A 193 -8.61 44.38 -11.00
N PHE A 194 -8.28 45.40 -11.81
CA PHE A 194 -7.03 45.49 -12.58
C PHE A 194 -5.77 45.57 -11.71
N LEU A 195 -5.91 45.92 -10.41
CA LEU A 195 -4.81 45.89 -9.43
C LEU A 195 -4.62 44.50 -8.81
N GLY A 196 -5.55 43.62 -9.01
CA GLY A 196 -5.51 42.25 -8.52
C GLY A 196 -4.76 41.29 -9.45
N ILE A 197 -4.64 40.03 -9.01
CA ILE A 197 -4.19 38.92 -9.83
C ILE A 197 -5.18 37.78 -9.64
N ASN A 198 -5.88 37.42 -10.70
CA ASN A 198 -6.82 36.31 -10.66
C ASN A 198 -6.03 34.97 -10.72
N ALA A 199 -6.10 34.20 -9.64
CA ALA A 199 -5.39 32.90 -9.56
C ALA A 199 -5.91 31.90 -10.62
N VAL A 200 -7.20 31.95 -10.96
CA VAL A 200 -7.78 31.07 -11.99
C VAL A 200 -7.20 31.40 -13.36
N GLU A 201 -7.18 32.69 -13.74
CA GLU A 201 -6.56 33.10 -15.02
C GLU A 201 -5.07 32.73 -15.08
N ARG A 202 -4.36 32.89 -13.96
CA ARG A 202 -2.95 32.52 -13.83
C ARG A 202 -2.72 31.01 -13.91
N SER A 203 -3.71 30.19 -13.58
CA SER A 203 -3.62 28.74 -13.66
C SER A 203 -3.77 28.20 -15.10
N LEU A 204 -4.35 28.96 -16.03
CA LEU A 204 -4.61 28.51 -17.39
C LEU A 204 -3.34 28.01 -18.12
N PRO A 205 -2.20 28.72 -18.12
CA PRO A 205 -0.99 28.23 -18.77
C PRO A 205 -0.47 26.94 -18.12
N VAL A 206 -0.65 26.75 -16.81
CA VAL A 206 -0.28 25.53 -16.10
C VAL A 206 -1.16 24.37 -16.59
N MET A 207 -2.47 24.60 -16.70
CA MET A 207 -3.40 23.59 -17.22
C MET A 207 -3.12 23.22 -18.67
N GLU A 208 -2.76 24.20 -19.51
CA GLU A 208 -2.36 23.93 -20.90
C GLU A 208 -1.10 23.08 -20.99
N ALA A 209 -0.09 23.40 -20.18
CA ALA A 209 1.13 22.61 -20.09
C ALA A 209 0.87 21.17 -19.62
N LEU A 210 -0.01 20.99 -18.62
CA LEU A 210 -0.44 19.68 -18.15
C LEU A 210 -1.15 18.86 -19.23
N MET A 211 -2.03 19.50 -19.98
CA MET A 211 -2.74 18.84 -21.08
C MET A 211 -1.78 18.44 -22.23
N ALA A 212 -0.73 19.21 -22.46
CA ALA A 212 0.33 18.86 -23.41
C ALA A 212 1.15 17.66 -22.90
N LEU A 213 1.57 17.69 -21.62
CA LEU A 213 2.27 16.59 -20.97
C LEU A 213 1.44 15.30 -20.99
N LYS A 214 0.14 15.40 -20.70
CA LYS A 214 -0.79 14.26 -20.76
C LYS A 214 -0.75 13.58 -22.15
N LYS A 215 -0.80 14.37 -23.23
CA LYS A 215 -0.74 13.83 -24.62
C LYS A 215 0.59 13.14 -24.88
N GLU A 216 1.70 13.72 -24.42
CA GLU A 216 3.03 13.12 -24.54
C GLU A 216 3.10 11.79 -23.80
N VAL A 217 2.71 11.75 -22.52
CA VAL A 217 2.74 10.53 -21.69
C VAL A 217 1.86 9.45 -22.30
N GLN A 218 0.65 9.79 -22.76
CA GLN A 218 -0.26 8.85 -23.42
C GLN A 218 0.25 8.32 -24.77
N SER A 219 1.19 9.01 -25.40
CA SER A 219 1.82 8.54 -26.64
C SER A 219 2.96 7.54 -26.42
N ARG A 220 3.50 7.47 -25.20
CA ARG A 220 4.59 6.54 -24.85
C ARG A 220 4.09 5.11 -24.89
N ARG A 221 4.94 4.21 -25.31
CA ARG A 221 4.67 2.76 -25.32
C ARG A 221 5.70 2.03 -24.49
N SER A 222 5.23 1.04 -23.74
CA SER A 222 6.12 0.12 -23.03
C SER A 222 6.70 -0.92 -23.99
N ALA A 223 7.91 -1.38 -23.72
CA ALA A 223 8.47 -2.56 -24.36
C ALA A 223 7.88 -3.87 -23.76
N VAL A 224 7.20 -3.77 -22.64
CA VAL A 224 6.49 -4.90 -22.03
C VAL A 224 5.18 -5.12 -22.81
N PRO A 225 4.90 -6.34 -23.28
CA PRO A 225 3.65 -6.63 -23.97
C PRO A 225 2.43 -6.32 -23.11
N SER A 226 1.42 -5.70 -23.69
CA SER A 226 0.11 -5.54 -23.01
C SER A 226 -0.55 -6.90 -22.86
N SER A 227 -1.24 -7.12 -21.73
CA SER A 227 -2.08 -8.30 -21.59
C SER A 227 -3.35 -8.15 -22.42
N SER A 228 -3.91 -9.28 -22.88
CA SER A 228 -5.20 -9.29 -23.60
C SER A 228 -6.34 -8.64 -22.79
N ALA A 229 -6.25 -8.69 -21.46
CA ALA A 229 -7.19 -8.03 -20.54
C ALA A 229 -7.09 -6.51 -20.64
N LEU A 230 -5.88 -5.94 -20.67
CA LEU A 230 -5.66 -4.49 -20.83
C LEU A 230 -6.14 -4.00 -22.21
N GLU A 231 -5.91 -4.79 -23.25
CA GLU A 231 -6.41 -4.48 -24.60
C GLU A 231 -7.93 -4.48 -24.67
N ALA A 232 -8.59 -5.43 -23.99
CA ALA A 232 -10.05 -5.49 -23.87
C ALA A 232 -10.64 -4.29 -23.11
N MET A 233 -9.87 -3.70 -22.18
CA MET A 233 -10.24 -2.47 -21.45
C MET A 233 -9.91 -1.18 -22.25
N GLY A 234 -9.42 -1.29 -23.48
CA GLY A 234 -9.01 -0.14 -24.31
C GLY A 234 -7.70 0.50 -23.87
N MET A 235 -6.95 -0.14 -22.99
CA MET A 235 -5.62 0.29 -22.56
C MET A 235 -4.57 -0.32 -23.51
N LYS A 236 -3.85 0.53 -24.23
CA LYS A 236 -2.82 0.12 -25.18
C LYS A 236 -1.45 0.57 -24.74
#